data_d4f828a63a15faf5c5aa1884f690d62d
#
_entry.id   d4f828a63a15faf5c5aa1884f690d62d
#
_cell.length_a   1.000
_cell.length_b   1.000
_cell.length_c   1.000
_cell.angle_alpha   90.00
_cell.angle_beta   90.00
_cell.angle_gamma   90.00
#
_symmetry.space_group_name_H-M   'P 1'
#
loop_
_entity.id
_entity.type
_entity.pdbx_description
1 polymer ?
#
loop_
_entity_poly.entity_id
_entity_poly.type
_entity_poly.pdbx_seq_one_letter_code
_entity_poly.pdbx_strand_id
1 'polypeptide(L)'
;MIIKLFFGASAAAALLTAYPGLTSYALMPGAGVESMVVALEPGFATVPPEPWAQADPADSLYRLGREAINRGQYRRAAELFLEISDNYPRSEYAADAPYWRAFALYRAGGEDDLRAALRALENQQKRFPRATTIADGRELAVRIRGVLAKQGDVESAESVTREAARPCARGDEDNDIRAAAMNALLQMDAESAIPIIKQVLQKRDACSVELREKAVFLLSQKRTAETEDLLLDVLNNDPSSSVREKAVFWMGQIHTDRAAAELEKIATSSSDMELRRKAIHALHEHNSPRAATVLRRLAESAQTPESVREQAVFWIGQRRSQENADFLRGLYGRTQNEDLRKKILFSLSQMRGFGNDRWLLSIALDESSSSEVRGHALWTAGQAGIPGSELVTIYDRLSDQEVKEKLIWVMSESRDRVATDKLIEIAQKDPDREMRKKALFWLGQKNDPRVRQLLVDILNQP
;
A
#
# COMPACT_ATOMS: atom_id res chain seq x y z
N MET A 1 7.66 -12.02 19.11
CA MET A 1 8.67 -11.61 18.13
C MET A 1 8.30 -10.19 17.70
N ILE A 2 9.03 -9.21 18.18
CA ILE A 2 8.70 -7.78 18.10
C ILE A 2 9.18 -7.26 16.74
N ILE A 3 8.25 -6.82 15.88
CA ILE A 3 8.59 -6.14 14.63
C ILE A 3 8.78 -4.65 14.97
N LYS A 4 10.02 -4.18 14.89
CA LYS A 4 10.35 -2.74 14.89
C LYS A 4 10.06 -2.17 13.50
N LEU A 5 9.04 -1.34 13.38
CA LEU A 5 8.82 -0.48 12.22
C LEU A 5 9.73 0.76 12.34
N PHE A 6 10.70 0.87 11.43
CA PHE A 6 11.43 2.11 11.19
C PHE A 6 10.58 3.03 10.30
N PHE A 7 10.07 4.11 10.83
CA PHE A 7 9.56 5.23 10.05
C PHE A 7 10.72 6.21 9.80
N GLY A 8 11.07 6.38 8.55
CA GLY A 8 12.05 7.38 8.11
C GLY A 8 11.46 8.80 8.16
N ALA A 9 12.32 9.77 8.35
CA ALA A 9 12.07 11.19 8.63
C ALA A 9 11.33 12.02 7.54
N SER A 10 10.62 11.41 6.60
CA SER A 10 9.90 12.12 5.52
C SER A 10 8.41 12.35 5.75
N ALA A 11 7.83 11.91 6.85
CA ALA A 11 6.38 12.05 7.11
C ALA A 11 6.00 13.36 7.84
N ALA A 12 6.96 14.16 8.29
CA ALA A 12 6.70 15.40 9.04
C ALA A 12 6.37 16.62 8.17
N ALA A 13 6.62 16.57 6.85
CA ALA A 13 6.42 17.72 5.95
C ALA A 13 5.01 17.83 5.34
N ALA A 14 4.20 16.80 5.42
CA ALA A 14 2.87 16.75 4.76
C ALA A 14 1.70 17.24 5.63
N LEU A 15 1.91 17.51 6.92
CA LEU A 15 0.85 17.94 7.85
C LEU A 15 0.72 19.45 8.03
N LEU A 16 1.60 20.24 7.42
CA LEU A 16 1.65 21.72 7.59
C LEU A 16 0.81 22.50 6.58
N THR A 17 0.14 21.87 5.61
CA THR A 17 -0.64 22.59 4.58
C THR A 17 -2.15 22.66 4.86
N ALA A 18 -2.66 22.10 5.94
CA ALA A 18 -4.09 22.01 6.19
C ALA A 18 -4.68 23.05 7.17
N TYR A 19 -3.88 23.88 7.82
CA TYR A 19 -4.39 24.89 8.75
C TYR A 19 -3.70 26.25 8.57
N PRO A 20 -4.34 27.25 7.96
CA PRO A 20 -3.83 28.62 7.91
C PRO A 20 -4.10 29.29 9.27
N GLY A 21 -3.09 29.33 10.13
CA GLY A 21 -3.21 30.03 11.44
C GLY A 21 -2.04 29.85 12.39
N LEU A 22 -1.02 29.08 12.03
CA LEU A 22 0.17 28.87 12.86
C LEU A 22 1.33 29.75 12.37
N THR A 23 1.50 30.91 13.00
CA THR A 23 2.67 31.77 12.80
C THR A 23 3.80 31.38 13.74
N SER A 24 4.96 31.12 13.14
CA SER A 24 6.33 31.20 13.70
C SER A 24 6.70 30.28 14.84
N TYR A 25 7.35 29.16 14.51
CA TYR A 25 8.18 28.39 15.45
C TYR A 25 9.65 28.83 15.32
N ALA A 26 10.22 29.32 16.41
CA ALA A 26 11.65 29.49 16.55
C ALA A 26 12.27 28.18 17.06
N LEU A 27 13.14 27.56 16.26
CA LEU A 27 13.96 26.41 16.66
C LEU A 27 15.14 26.90 17.53
N MET A 28 15.16 26.53 18.79
CA MET A 28 16.34 26.64 19.64
C MET A 28 17.17 25.34 19.55
N PRO A 29 18.47 25.38 19.29
CA PRO A 29 19.31 24.18 19.26
C PRO A 29 19.69 23.76 20.68
N GLY A 30 19.30 22.54 21.09
CA GLY A 30 19.87 21.91 22.28
C GLY A 30 18.93 21.23 23.29
N ALA A 31 17.63 21.06 23.01
CA ALA A 31 16.74 20.39 23.95
C ALA A 31 16.34 18.98 23.45
N GLY A 32 16.50 17.98 24.30
CA GLY A 32 16.10 16.59 24.03
C GLY A 32 14.59 16.43 23.92
N VAL A 33 14.15 15.29 23.34
CA VAL A 33 12.80 14.98 22.87
C VAL A 33 11.73 14.85 23.98
N GLU A 34 12.06 15.13 25.24
CA GLU A 34 11.16 14.87 26.39
C GLU A 34 10.33 16.06 26.89
N SER A 35 10.40 17.22 26.23
CA SER A 35 9.66 18.40 26.68
C SER A 35 8.94 19.10 25.55
N MET A 36 7.93 18.44 24.98
CA MET A 36 6.97 19.12 24.12
C MET A 36 5.79 19.58 24.95
N VAL A 37 5.96 20.72 25.66
CA VAL A 37 4.86 21.43 26.30
C VAL A 37 4.20 22.29 25.25
N VAL A 38 3.00 21.94 24.80
CA VAL A 38 2.17 22.81 23.99
C VAL A 38 1.65 23.92 24.88
N ALA A 39 2.27 25.09 24.80
CA ALA A 39 1.71 26.31 25.38
C ALA A 39 0.52 26.73 24.51
N LEU A 40 -0.70 26.49 24.99
CA LEU A 40 -1.91 27.12 24.48
C LEU A 40 -1.88 28.59 24.88
N GLU A 41 -1.77 29.50 23.90
CA GLU A 41 -1.97 30.92 24.11
C GLU A 41 -3.34 31.18 24.76
N PRO A 42 -3.43 32.04 25.79
CA PRO A 42 -4.69 32.42 26.41
C PRO A 42 -5.36 33.51 25.58
N GLY A 43 -6.10 33.10 24.55
CA GLY A 43 -6.77 34.03 23.62
C GLY A 43 -8.26 33.81 23.44
N PHE A 44 -8.88 32.84 24.12
CA PHE A 44 -10.32 32.84 24.30
C PHE A 44 -10.64 33.37 25.70
N ALA A 45 -10.93 34.67 25.75
CA ALA A 45 -11.64 35.20 26.88
C ALA A 45 -12.97 34.44 26.98
N THR A 46 -13.01 33.43 27.85
CA THR A 46 -14.25 32.84 28.33
C THR A 46 -14.93 33.99 29.06
N VAL A 47 -15.93 34.59 28.40
CA VAL A 47 -16.88 35.45 29.11
C VAL A 47 -17.35 34.60 30.31
N PRO A 48 -17.15 35.05 31.54
CA PRO A 48 -17.66 34.28 32.69
C PRO A 48 -19.14 34.04 32.43
N PRO A 49 -19.68 32.84 32.65
CA PRO A 49 -21.11 32.60 32.49
C PRO A 49 -21.82 33.62 33.35
N GLU A 50 -22.86 34.27 32.78
CA GLU A 50 -23.65 35.22 33.49
C GLU A 50 -24.16 34.56 34.79
N PRO A 51 -24.09 35.22 35.96
CA PRO A 51 -24.37 34.61 37.27
C PRO A 51 -25.78 34.01 37.43
N TRP A 52 -26.68 34.26 36.48
CA TRP A 52 -28.05 33.76 36.44
C TRP A 52 -28.30 32.68 35.38
N ALA A 53 -27.29 32.32 34.58
CA ALA A 53 -27.40 31.12 33.74
C ALA A 53 -27.46 29.92 34.69
N GLN A 54 -28.65 29.37 34.91
CA GLN A 54 -28.81 28.14 35.67
C GLN A 54 -28.03 27.06 34.92
N ALA A 55 -26.93 26.58 35.52
CA ALA A 55 -26.18 25.45 35.00
C ALA A 55 -27.18 24.30 34.78
N ASP A 56 -27.12 23.64 33.61
CA ASP A 56 -27.98 22.49 33.34
C ASP A 56 -27.86 21.50 34.51
N PRO A 57 -28.96 21.09 35.14
CA PRO A 57 -28.91 20.25 36.35
C PRO A 57 -28.25 18.91 36.10
N ALA A 58 -28.13 18.44 34.82
CA ALA A 58 -27.48 17.20 34.45
C ALA A 58 -26.00 17.39 34.06
N ASP A 59 -25.47 18.60 33.99
CA ASP A 59 -24.09 18.86 33.55
C ASP A 59 -23.05 18.08 34.36
N SER A 60 -23.22 18.03 35.67
CA SER A 60 -22.34 17.27 36.57
C SER A 60 -22.37 15.77 36.28
N LEU A 61 -23.53 15.19 36.04
CA LEU A 61 -23.72 13.78 35.72
C LEU A 61 -23.10 13.46 34.35
N TYR A 62 -23.30 14.34 33.37
CA TYR A 62 -22.72 14.16 32.02
C TYR A 62 -21.20 14.15 32.08
N ARG A 63 -20.58 15.12 32.78
CA ARG A 63 -19.12 15.16 32.92
C ARG A 63 -18.57 13.94 33.66
N LEU A 64 -19.22 13.53 34.76
CA LEU A 64 -18.83 12.33 35.50
C LEU A 64 -18.98 11.06 34.66
N GLY A 65 -20.03 10.96 33.84
CA GLY A 65 -20.22 9.86 32.90
C GLY A 65 -19.13 9.78 31.85
N ARG A 66 -18.72 10.90 31.26
CA ARG A 66 -17.62 11.01 30.32
C ARG A 66 -16.28 10.64 30.96
N GLU A 67 -16.04 11.09 32.18
CA GLU A 67 -14.85 10.77 32.95
C GLU A 67 -14.79 9.27 33.30
N ALA A 68 -15.91 8.66 33.68
CA ALA A 68 -16.01 7.23 33.94
C ALA A 68 -15.70 6.41 32.68
N ILE A 69 -16.13 6.83 31.47
CA ILE A 69 -15.73 6.20 30.21
C ILE A 69 -14.21 6.26 30.06
N ASN A 70 -13.58 7.42 30.24
CA ASN A 70 -12.13 7.61 30.07
C ASN A 70 -11.32 6.76 31.06
N ARG A 71 -11.88 6.50 32.24
CA ARG A 71 -11.26 5.60 33.27
C ARG A 71 -11.57 4.11 33.05
N GLY A 72 -12.32 3.75 32.00
CA GLY A 72 -12.73 2.36 31.77
C GLY A 72 -13.82 1.83 32.70
N GLN A 73 -14.48 2.71 33.49
CA GLN A 73 -15.55 2.38 34.42
C GLN A 73 -16.92 2.37 33.71
N TYR A 74 -17.04 1.50 32.72
CA TYR A 74 -18.11 1.54 31.72
C TYR A 74 -19.53 1.35 32.32
N ARG A 75 -19.71 0.39 33.24
CA ARG A 75 -21.01 0.19 33.88
C ARG A 75 -21.41 1.41 34.72
N ARG A 76 -20.46 2.01 35.44
CA ARG A 76 -20.72 3.24 36.18
C ARG A 76 -21.07 4.40 35.25
N ALA A 77 -20.40 4.55 34.13
CA ALA A 77 -20.77 5.54 33.12
C ALA A 77 -22.21 5.33 32.61
N ALA A 78 -22.57 4.07 32.30
CA ALA A 78 -23.92 3.74 31.84
C ALA A 78 -25.03 4.07 32.86
N GLU A 79 -24.77 3.92 34.16
CA GLU A 79 -25.66 4.34 35.21
C GLU A 79 -25.87 5.86 35.26
N LEU A 80 -24.77 6.62 35.17
CA LEU A 80 -24.81 8.09 35.18
C LEU A 80 -25.60 8.65 33.98
N PHE A 81 -25.40 8.08 32.77
CA PHE A 81 -26.18 8.50 31.61
C PHE A 81 -27.65 8.04 31.67
N LEU A 82 -27.95 6.93 32.33
CA LEU A 82 -29.33 6.53 32.61
C LEU A 82 -30.01 7.53 33.51
N GLU A 83 -29.33 7.94 34.58
CA GLU A 83 -29.85 8.92 35.53
C GLU A 83 -30.20 10.25 34.85
N ILE A 84 -29.41 10.71 33.87
CA ILE A 84 -29.74 11.89 33.06
C ILE A 84 -31.07 11.66 32.31
N SER A 85 -31.23 10.53 31.66
CA SER A 85 -32.41 10.22 30.84
C SER A 85 -33.69 10.11 31.68
N ASP A 86 -33.58 9.63 32.90
CA ASP A 86 -34.73 9.35 33.80
C ASP A 86 -35.11 10.58 34.64
N ASN A 87 -34.12 11.27 35.21
CA ASN A 87 -34.35 12.34 36.17
C ASN A 87 -34.32 13.75 35.56
N TYR A 88 -33.67 13.91 34.41
CA TYR A 88 -33.48 15.22 33.76
C TYR A 88 -33.91 15.23 32.28
N PRO A 89 -35.17 14.84 31.95
CA PRO A 89 -35.60 14.68 30.56
C PRO A 89 -35.68 15.97 29.75
N ARG A 90 -35.56 17.14 30.40
CA ARG A 90 -35.51 18.46 29.76
C ARG A 90 -34.12 19.06 29.67
N SER A 91 -33.11 18.37 30.20
CA SER A 91 -31.69 18.75 30.06
C SER A 91 -31.26 18.76 28.61
N GLU A 92 -30.32 19.63 28.25
CA GLU A 92 -29.68 19.63 26.92
C GLU A 92 -28.95 18.31 26.63
N TYR A 93 -28.50 17.59 27.66
CA TYR A 93 -27.85 16.30 27.56
C TYR A 93 -28.81 15.12 27.40
N ALA A 94 -30.10 15.30 27.65
CA ALA A 94 -31.08 14.21 27.66
C ALA A 94 -31.24 13.51 26.33
N ALA A 95 -31.03 14.23 25.21
CA ALA A 95 -31.16 13.70 23.88
C ALA A 95 -29.99 12.77 23.49
N ASP A 96 -28.79 13.04 23.98
CA ASP A 96 -27.56 12.29 23.63
C ASP A 96 -27.14 11.28 24.74
N ALA A 97 -27.69 11.41 25.94
CA ALA A 97 -27.39 10.50 27.06
C ALA A 97 -27.65 9.01 26.75
N PRO A 98 -28.72 8.60 26.04
CA PRO A 98 -28.92 7.21 25.69
C PRO A 98 -27.84 6.65 24.76
N TYR A 99 -27.29 7.46 23.86
CA TYR A 99 -26.13 7.06 23.02
C TYR A 99 -24.91 6.79 23.88
N TRP A 100 -24.53 7.70 24.77
CA TRP A 100 -23.37 7.54 25.65
C TRP A 100 -23.55 6.36 26.62
N ARG A 101 -24.77 6.12 27.08
CA ARG A 101 -25.11 4.91 27.84
C ARG A 101 -24.84 3.66 27.02
N ALA A 102 -25.34 3.61 25.78
CA ALA A 102 -25.17 2.47 24.90
C ALA A 102 -23.69 2.24 24.56
N PHE A 103 -22.93 3.31 24.30
CA PHE A 103 -21.49 3.24 24.07
C PHE A 103 -20.75 2.64 25.28
N ALA A 104 -21.08 3.09 26.49
CA ALA A 104 -20.48 2.57 27.72
C ALA A 104 -20.81 1.07 27.92
N LEU A 105 -22.05 0.65 27.71
CA LEU A 105 -22.46 -0.74 27.80
C LEU A 105 -21.81 -1.62 26.73
N TYR A 106 -21.67 -1.13 25.50
CA TYR A 106 -20.92 -1.81 24.44
C TYR A 106 -19.47 -2.07 24.83
N ARG A 107 -18.82 -1.08 25.46
CA ARG A 107 -17.46 -1.20 25.98
C ARG A 107 -17.34 -2.15 27.16
N ALA A 108 -18.41 -2.31 27.96
CA ALA A 108 -18.46 -3.30 29.04
C ALA A 108 -18.53 -4.73 28.51
N GLY A 109 -19.21 -4.98 27.37
CA GLY A 109 -19.07 -6.18 26.54
C GLY A 109 -19.82 -7.44 26.95
N GLY A 110 -20.61 -7.43 28.02
CA GLY A 110 -21.47 -8.55 28.42
C GLY A 110 -22.71 -8.65 27.53
N GLU A 111 -23.28 -9.86 27.34
CA GLU A 111 -24.47 -10.05 26.51
C GLU A 111 -25.66 -9.19 26.99
N ASP A 112 -25.90 -9.18 28.30
CA ASP A 112 -26.95 -8.35 28.90
C ASP A 112 -26.70 -6.86 28.71
N ASP A 113 -25.42 -6.43 28.81
CA ASP A 113 -25.01 -5.06 28.57
C ASP A 113 -25.22 -4.69 27.09
N LEU A 114 -24.89 -5.56 26.15
CA LEU A 114 -25.09 -5.34 24.71
C LEU A 114 -26.61 -5.22 24.37
N ARG A 115 -27.45 -6.09 24.94
CA ARG A 115 -28.91 -6.00 24.78
C ARG A 115 -29.48 -4.71 25.42
N ALA A 116 -28.95 -4.29 26.56
CA ALA A 116 -29.34 -3.05 27.21
C ALA A 116 -28.87 -1.83 26.37
N ALA A 117 -27.72 -1.88 25.73
CA ALA A 117 -27.23 -0.87 24.79
C ALA A 117 -28.18 -0.70 23.60
N LEU A 118 -28.62 -1.79 22.97
CA LEU A 118 -29.61 -1.72 21.89
C LEU A 118 -30.90 -1.06 22.30
N ARG A 119 -31.45 -1.45 23.50
CA ARG A 119 -32.67 -0.81 24.04
C ARG A 119 -32.48 0.69 24.27
N ALA A 120 -31.29 1.12 24.71
CA ALA A 120 -31.02 2.55 24.92
C ALA A 120 -31.01 3.31 23.57
N LEU A 121 -30.45 2.77 22.54
CA LEU A 121 -30.43 3.37 21.19
C LEU A 121 -31.81 3.40 20.54
N GLU A 122 -32.59 2.35 20.70
CA GLU A 122 -34.01 2.32 20.25
C GLU A 122 -34.86 3.34 20.96
N ASN A 123 -34.65 3.51 22.25
CA ASN A 123 -35.33 4.56 23.05
C ASN A 123 -34.94 5.96 22.57
N GLN A 124 -33.64 6.20 22.29
CA GLN A 124 -33.18 7.46 21.74
C GLN A 124 -33.86 7.76 20.40
N GLN A 125 -33.88 6.79 19.48
CA GLN A 125 -34.48 6.97 18.15
C GLN A 125 -35.98 7.30 18.24
N LYS A 126 -36.71 6.72 19.21
CA LYS A 126 -38.12 6.98 19.41
C LYS A 126 -38.40 8.33 20.08
N ARG A 127 -37.62 8.68 21.09
CA ARG A 127 -37.86 9.89 21.91
C ARG A 127 -37.17 11.13 21.36
N PHE A 128 -36.00 10.98 20.78
CA PHE A 128 -35.12 12.07 20.32
C PHE A 128 -34.64 11.88 18.89
N PRO A 129 -35.52 11.78 17.87
CA PRO A 129 -35.15 11.46 16.49
C PRO A 129 -34.26 12.51 15.82
N ARG A 130 -34.09 13.69 16.45
CA ARG A 130 -33.23 14.79 15.97
C ARG A 130 -31.97 15.00 16.84
N ALA A 131 -31.67 14.09 17.76
CA ALA A 131 -30.45 14.17 18.57
C ALA A 131 -29.19 14.15 17.67
N THR A 132 -28.13 14.84 18.09
CA THR A 132 -26.90 14.97 17.33
C THR A 132 -26.20 13.62 17.13
N THR A 133 -26.38 12.67 18.04
CA THR A 133 -25.80 11.34 18.05
C THR A 133 -26.67 10.26 17.39
N ILE A 134 -27.73 10.60 16.66
CA ILE A 134 -28.64 9.60 16.05
C ILE A 134 -27.92 8.77 14.98
N ALA A 135 -27.12 9.40 14.13
CA ALA A 135 -26.34 8.72 13.11
C ALA A 135 -25.32 7.74 13.75
N ASP A 136 -24.54 8.23 14.69
CA ASP A 136 -23.57 7.42 15.46
C ASP A 136 -24.26 6.29 16.22
N GLY A 137 -25.46 6.55 16.73
CA GLY A 137 -26.27 5.54 17.44
C GLY A 137 -26.73 4.40 16.53
N ARG A 138 -27.10 4.69 15.29
CA ARG A 138 -27.45 3.66 14.29
C ARG A 138 -26.24 2.79 13.95
N GLU A 139 -25.09 3.42 13.72
CA GLU A 139 -23.85 2.70 13.44
C GLU A 139 -23.43 1.80 14.62
N LEU A 140 -23.50 2.34 15.85
CA LEU A 140 -23.21 1.59 17.07
C LEU A 140 -24.18 0.39 17.24
N ALA A 141 -25.47 0.57 16.93
CA ALA A 141 -26.45 -0.52 17.00
C ALA A 141 -26.09 -1.69 16.05
N VAL A 142 -25.61 -1.38 14.84
CA VAL A 142 -25.16 -2.41 13.90
C VAL A 142 -23.91 -3.13 14.42
N ARG A 143 -22.96 -2.41 14.98
CA ARG A 143 -21.76 -3.01 15.61
C ARG A 143 -22.11 -3.93 16.77
N ILE A 144 -23.03 -3.51 17.63
CA ILE A 144 -23.52 -4.31 18.77
C ILE A 144 -24.18 -5.59 18.25
N ARG A 145 -25.09 -5.49 17.25
CA ARG A 145 -25.73 -6.67 16.64
C ARG A 145 -24.69 -7.61 16.00
N GLY A 146 -23.61 -7.10 15.40
CA GLY A 146 -22.53 -7.92 14.90
C GLY A 146 -21.84 -8.76 15.99
N VAL A 147 -21.64 -8.19 17.18
CA VAL A 147 -21.08 -8.93 18.33
C VAL A 147 -22.05 -9.97 18.86
N LEU A 148 -23.34 -9.65 18.97
CA LEU A 148 -24.38 -10.58 19.40
C LEU A 148 -24.57 -11.73 18.40
N ALA A 149 -24.55 -11.42 17.09
CA ALA A 149 -24.60 -12.42 16.02
C ALA A 149 -23.43 -13.43 16.11
N LYS A 150 -22.21 -12.94 16.44
CA LYS A 150 -21.05 -13.82 16.70
C LYS A 150 -21.30 -14.74 17.92
N GLN A 151 -22.07 -14.31 18.87
CA GLN A 151 -22.47 -15.11 20.05
C GLN A 151 -23.64 -16.06 19.78
N GLY A 152 -24.13 -16.10 18.52
CA GLY A 152 -25.22 -17.00 18.11
C GLY A 152 -26.62 -16.37 18.12
N ASP A 153 -26.74 -15.05 18.30
CA ASP A 153 -28.04 -14.36 18.25
C ASP A 153 -28.54 -14.22 16.79
N VAL A 154 -29.54 -15.05 16.45
CA VAL A 154 -30.08 -15.15 15.08
C VAL A 154 -30.77 -13.86 14.66
N GLU A 155 -31.50 -13.17 15.54
CA GLU A 155 -32.20 -11.93 15.23
C GLU A 155 -31.21 -10.81 14.88
N SER A 156 -30.11 -10.73 15.63
CA SER A 156 -29.01 -9.80 15.35
C SER A 156 -28.34 -10.11 14.01
N ALA A 157 -28.10 -11.38 13.70
CA ALA A 157 -27.53 -11.80 12.41
C ALA A 157 -28.43 -11.39 11.23
N GLU A 158 -29.75 -11.66 11.33
CA GLU A 158 -30.71 -11.23 10.31
C GLU A 158 -30.78 -9.71 10.16
N SER A 159 -30.70 -8.97 11.27
CA SER A 159 -30.71 -7.50 11.25
C SER A 159 -29.49 -6.95 10.54
N VAL A 160 -28.27 -7.46 10.81
CA VAL A 160 -27.03 -7.10 10.13
C VAL A 160 -27.16 -7.43 8.62
N THR A 161 -27.73 -8.58 8.29
CA THR A 161 -28.00 -8.99 6.90
C THR A 161 -28.89 -7.98 6.17
N ARG A 162 -30.01 -7.59 6.79
CA ARG A 162 -30.92 -6.61 6.20
C ARG A 162 -30.25 -5.25 5.96
N GLU A 163 -29.44 -4.78 6.91
CA GLU A 163 -28.68 -3.53 6.74
C GLU A 163 -27.65 -3.61 5.62
N ALA A 164 -26.84 -4.66 5.58
CA ALA A 164 -25.87 -4.88 4.50
C ALA A 164 -26.54 -5.00 3.13
N ALA A 165 -27.76 -5.57 3.09
CA ALA A 165 -28.52 -5.80 1.87
C ALA A 165 -29.40 -4.62 1.44
N ARG A 166 -29.48 -3.50 2.16
CA ARG A 166 -30.28 -2.34 1.76
C ARG A 166 -29.93 -1.81 0.38
N PRO A 167 -30.92 -1.35 -0.42
CA PRO A 167 -30.65 -0.62 -1.66
C PRO A 167 -29.85 0.66 -1.36
N CYS A 168 -29.08 1.13 -2.35
CA CYS A 168 -28.36 2.39 -2.21
C CYS A 168 -29.35 3.54 -1.99
N ALA A 169 -29.26 4.19 -0.83
CA ALA A 169 -29.92 5.46 -0.58
C ALA A 169 -28.97 6.61 -0.95
N ARG A 170 -29.56 7.77 -1.32
CA ARG A 170 -28.79 8.98 -1.61
C ARG A 170 -28.45 9.69 -0.30
N GLY A 171 -27.41 9.26 0.40
CA GLY A 171 -26.93 9.94 1.62
C GLY A 171 -25.69 9.26 2.21
N ASP A 172 -24.79 10.04 2.77
CA ASP A 172 -23.53 9.55 3.35
C ASP A 172 -23.80 8.70 4.62
N GLU A 173 -24.79 9.07 5.43
CA GLU A 173 -25.16 8.34 6.66
C GLU A 173 -25.55 6.87 6.42
N ASP A 174 -26.29 6.60 5.34
CA ASP A 174 -26.69 5.23 5.00
C ASP A 174 -25.51 4.38 4.51
N ASN A 175 -24.50 5.01 3.90
CA ASN A 175 -23.27 4.32 3.50
C ASN A 175 -22.42 3.92 4.70
N ASP A 176 -22.35 4.76 5.75
CA ASP A 176 -21.62 4.46 6.98
C ASP A 176 -22.25 3.29 7.74
N ILE A 177 -23.58 3.24 7.80
CA ILE A 177 -24.32 2.13 8.44
C ILE A 177 -24.07 0.82 7.68
N ARG A 178 -24.10 0.86 6.34
CA ARG A 178 -23.81 -0.33 5.50
C ARG A 178 -22.35 -0.77 5.64
N ALA A 179 -21.42 0.17 5.71
CA ALA A 179 -20.02 -0.13 5.99
C ALA A 179 -19.84 -0.77 7.39
N ALA A 180 -20.54 -0.28 8.40
CA ALA A 180 -20.55 -0.88 9.72
C ALA A 180 -21.14 -2.30 9.72
N ALA A 181 -22.22 -2.53 8.96
CA ALA A 181 -22.80 -3.86 8.78
C ALA A 181 -21.82 -4.83 8.12
N MET A 182 -21.11 -4.37 7.07
CA MET A 182 -20.07 -5.18 6.43
C MET A 182 -18.91 -5.50 7.39
N ASN A 183 -18.48 -4.54 8.20
CA ASN A 183 -17.46 -4.81 9.22
C ASN A 183 -17.95 -5.77 10.30
N ALA A 184 -19.24 -5.75 10.64
CA ALA A 184 -19.83 -6.71 11.58
C ALA A 184 -19.75 -8.15 11.05
N LEU A 185 -19.82 -8.37 9.72
CA LEU A 185 -19.65 -9.68 9.11
C LEU A 185 -18.26 -10.28 9.33
N LEU A 186 -17.22 -9.45 9.55
CA LEU A 186 -15.89 -9.94 9.94
C LEU A 186 -15.92 -10.70 11.28
N GLN A 187 -16.80 -10.30 12.16
CA GLN A 187 -16.93 -10.89 13.50
C GLN A 187 -17.74 -12.21 13.47
N MET A 188 -18.53 -12.43 12.42
CA MET A 188 -19.32 -13.64 12.26
C MET A 188 -18.44 -14.79 11.73
N ASP A 189 -18.88 -16.04 11.95
CA ASP A 189 -18.28 -17.22 11.31
C ASP A 189 -18.49 -17.21 9.79
N ALA A 190 -17.73 -18.05 9.08
CA ALA A 190 -17.78 -18.06 7.62
C ALA A 190 -19.14 -18.58 7.09
N GLU A 191 -19.75 -19.52 7.78
CA GLU A 191 -21.03 -20.13 7.37
C GLU A 191 -22.14 -19.08 7.36
N SER A 192 -22.21 -18.25 8.38
CA SER A 192 -23.19 -17.17 8.49
C SER A 192 -22.85 -15.95 7.60
N ALA A 193 -21.59 -15.62 7.41
CA ALA A 193 -21.17 -14.42 6.68
C ALA A 193 -21.24 -14.57 5.15
N ILE A 194 -20.86 -15.72 4.60
CA ILE A 194 -20.75 -15.94 3.14
C ILE A 194 -22.07 -15.71 2.40
N PRO A 195 -23.24 -16.21 2.85
CA PRO A 195 -24.51 -15.96 2.18
C PRO A 195 -24.83 -14.46 2.06
N ILE A 196 -24.49 -13.68 3.08
CA ILE A 196 -24.71 -12.23 3.10
C ILE A 196 -23.76 -11.52 2.13
N ILE A 197 -22.48 -11.88 2.17
CA ILE A 197 -21.47 -11.35 1.25
C ILE A 197 -21.88 -11.61 -0.20
N LYS A 198 -22.38 -12.81 -0.49
CA LYS A 198 -22.91 -13.19 -1.82
C LYS A 198 -24.04 -12.27 -2.28
N GLN A 199 -25.01 -11.97 -1.41
CA GLN A 199 -26.11 -11.05 -1.72
C GLN A 199 -25.57 -9.62 -2.03
N VAL A 200 -24.56 -9.15 -1.31
CA VAL A 200 -23.92 -7.86 -1.57
C VAL A 200 -23.21 -7.86 -2.93
N LEU A 201 -22.48 -8.92 -3.26
CA LEU A 201 -21.77 -9.04 -4.53
C LEU A 201 -22.71 -9.16 -5.74
N GLN A 202 -23.93 -9.62 -5.55
CA GLN A 202 -24.96 -9.65 -6.62
C GLN A 202 -25.51 -8.26 -6.99
N LYS A 203 -25.31 -7.24 -6.14
CA LYS A 203 -25.72 -5.86 -6.43
C LYS A 203 -24.71 -5.20 -7.37
N ARG A 204 -25.10 -5.05 -8.63
CA ARG A 204 -24.20 -4.57 -9.70
C ARG A 204 -24.41 -3.09 -10.05
N ASP A 205 -25.05 -2.33 -9.16
CA ASP A 205 -25.26 -0.89 -9.34
C ASP A 205 -23.98 -0.07 -9.00
N ALA A 206 -23.93 1.15 -9.54
CA ALA A 206 -22.75 2.01 -9.40
C ALA A 206 -22.51 2.48 -7.96
N CYS A 207 -23.56 2.66 -7.17
CA CYS A 207 -23.43 3.14 -5.80
C CYS A 207 -23.02 2.04 -4.80
N SER A 208 -23.07 0.76 -5.19
CA SER A 208 -22.61 -0.35 -4.34
C SER A 208 -21.15 -0.77 -4.59
N VAL A 209 -20.39 -0.01 -5.40
CA VAL A 209 -18.98 -0.35 -5.72
C VAL A 209 -18.14 -0.50 -4.46
N GLU A 210 -18.12 0.51 -3.59
CA GLU A 210 -17.34 0.47 -2.34
C GLU A 210 -17.76 -0.70 -1.44
N LEU A 211 -19.06 -0.97 -1.39
CA LEU A 211 -19.58 -2.10 -0.60
C LEU A 211 -19.13 -3.45 -1.16
N ARG A 212 -19.11 -3.59 -2.51
CA ARG A 212 -18.60 -4.81 -3.16
C ARG A 212 -17.09 -4.95 -2.98
N GLU A 213 -16.32 -3.86 -3.01
CA GLU A 213 -14.88 -3.91 -2.68
C GLU A 213 -14.65 -4.43 -1.26
N LYS A 214 -15.43 -3.95 -0.28
CA LYS A 214 -15.40 -4.46 1.10
C LYS A 214 -15.83 -5.92 1.15
N ALA A 215 -16.85 -6.32 0.41
CA ALA A 215 -17.31 -7.71 0.34
C ALA A 215 -16.20 -8.65 -0.21
N VAL A 216 -15.49 -8.24 -1.25
CA VAL A 216 -14.33 -8.98 -1.79
C VAL A 216 -13.21 -9.11 -0.74
N PHE A 217 -12.92 -8.05 0.02
CA PHE A 217 -11.99 -8.13 1.15
C PHE A 217 -12.46 -9.13 2.22
N LEU A 218 -13.74 -9.10 2.60
CA LEU A 218 -14.30 -10.00 3.61
C LEU A 218 -14.22 -11.46 3.17
N LEU A 219 -14.48 -11.75 1.88
CA LEU A 219 -14.29 -13.09 1.31
C LEU A 219 -12.88 -13.61 1.53
N SER A 220 -11.85 -12.78 1.31
CA SER A 220 -10.46 -13.19 1.47
C SER A 220 -10.11 -13.60 2.90
N GLN A 221 -10.83 -13.07 3.89
CA GLN A 221 -10.66 -13.44 5.31
C GLN A 221 -11.39 -14.76 5.68
N LYS A 222 -12.34 -15.18 4.86
CA LYS A 222 -13.18 -16.37 5.09
C LYS A 222 -12.75 -17.52 4.17
N ARG A 223 -11.58 -18.10 4.40
CA ARG A 223 -10.95 -19.13 3.56
C ARG A 223 -11.79 -20.42 3.50
N THR A 224 -12.81 -20.45 2.64
CA THR A 224 -13.66 -21.60 2.36
C THR A 224 -13.56 -22.00 0.90
N ALA A 225 -14.03 -23.19 0.54
CA ALA A 225 -14.09 -23.62 -0.86
C ALA A 225 -14.96 -22.69 -1.73
N GLU A 226 -16.03 -22.11 -1.16
CA GLU A 226 -16.93 -21.20 -1.85
C GLU A 226 -16.28 -19.82 -2.12
N THR A 227 -15.25 -19.42 -1.35
CA THR A 227 -14.56 -18.13 -1.51
C THR A 227 -13.96 -17.99 -2.90
N GLU A 228 -13.32 -19.03 -3.41
CA GLU A 228 -12.70 -19.02 -4.75
C GLU A 228 -13.76 -18.86 -5.84
N ASP A 229 -14.88 -19.58 -5.75
CA ASP A 229 -15.98 -19.48 -6.71
C ASP A 229 -16.59 -18.07 -6.76
N LEU A 230 -16.78 -17.44 -5.61
CA LEU A 230 -17.33 -16.08 -5.52
C LEU A 230 -16.34 -15.04 -6.06
N LEU A 231 -15.04 -15.18 -5.80
CA LEU A 231 -14.03 -14.30 -6.38
C LEU A 231 -13.95 -14.46 -7.89
N LEU A 232 -14.07 -15.66 -8.42
CA LEU A 232 -14.14 -15.94 -9.86
C LEU A 232 -15.39 -15.31 -10.50
N ASP A 233 -16.55 -15.39 -9.84
CA ASP A 233 -17.75 -14.70 -10.33
C ASP A 233 -17.56 -13.19 -10.39
N VAL A 234 -16.97 -12.59 -9.36
CA VAL A 234 -16.64 -11.15 -9.35
C VAL A 234 -15.69 -10.79 -10.49
N LEU A 235 -14.62 -11.55 -10.66
CA LEU A 235 -13.63 -11.32 -11.73
C LEU A 235 -14.25 -11.31 -13.12
N ASN A 236 -15.13 -12.25 -13.38
CA ASN A 236 -15.71 -12.43 -14.71
C ASN A 236 -16.91 -11.51 -14.99
N ASN A 237 -17.65 -11.14 -13.94
CA ASN A 237 -18.98 -10.58 -14.12
C ASN A 237 -19.20 -9.20 -13.45
N ASP A 238 -18.31 -8.69 -12.57
CA ASP A 238 -18.52 -7.39 -11.95
C ASP A 238 -18.33 -6.24 -12.97
N PRO A 239 -19.27 -5.30 -13.09
CA PRO A 239 -19.16 -4.19 -14.05
C PRO A 239 -18.05 -3.19 -13.66
N SER A 240 -17.68 -3.10 -12.38
CA SER A 240 -16.65 -2.17 -11.88
C SER A 240 -15.25 -2.77 -12.05
N SER A 241 -14.37 -2.08 -12.78
CA SER A 241 -12.96 -2.45 -12.89
C SER A 241 -12.29 -2.50 -11.51
N SER A 242 -12.60 -1.53 -10.63
CA SER A 242 -12.03 -1.44 -9.28
C SER A 242 -12.37 -2.69 -8.43
N VAL A 243 -13.60 -3.19 -8.50
CA VAL A 243 -14.02 -4.41 -7.80
C VAL A 243 -13.31 -5.64 -8.37
N ARG A 244 -13.21 -5.75 -9.72
CA ARG A 244 -12.46 -6.83 -10.38
C ARG A 244 -10.97 -6.81 -10.00
N GLU A 245 -10.35 -5.63 -9.92
CA GLU A 245 -8.96 -5.48 -9.51
C GLU A 245 -8.71 -5.96 -8.06
N LYS A 246 -9.63 -5.67 -7.14
CA LYS A 246 -9.58 -6.22 -5.77
C LYS A 246 -9.68 -7.74 -5.78
N ALA A 247 -10.57 -8.31 -6.60
CA ALA A 247 -10.69 -9.76 -6.72
C ALA A 247 -9.43 -10.41 -7.31
N VAL A 248 -8.79 -9.80 -8.33
CA VAL A 248 -7.48 -10.25 -8.86
C VAL A 248 -6.42 -10.29 -7.77
N PHE A 249 -6.33 -9.23 -6.96
CA PHE A 249 -5.36 -9.18 -5.86
C PHE A 249 -5.57 -10.35 -4.87
N TRP A 250 -6.81 -10.60 -4.46
CA TRP A 250 -7.09 -11.66 -3.50
C TRP A 250 -6.98 -13.05 -4.11
N MET A 251 -7.23 -13.23 -5.42
CA MET A 251 -6.95 -14.48 -6.13
C MET A 251 -5.45 -14.83 -6.09
N GLY A 252 -4.56 -13.84 -6.09
CA GLY A 252 -3.12 -14.05 -5.90
C GLY A 252 -2.75 -14.64 -4.53
N GLN A 253 -3.62 -14.50 -3.53
CA GLN A 253 -3.43 -15.05 -2.18
C GLN A 253 -4.06 -16.45 -1.99
N ILE A 254 -4.77 -16.96 -3.01
CA ILE A 254 -5.38 -18.31 -3.03
C ILE A 254 -4.47 -19.22 -3.81
N HIS A 255 -3.73 -20.08 -3.13
CA HIS A 255 -2.67 -20.90 -3.72
C HIS A 255 -3.22 -22.19 -4.38
N THR A 256 -4.26 -22.09 -5.22
CA THR A 256 -4.82 -23.18 -6.00
C THR A 256 -4.39 -23.12 -7.46
N ASP A 257 -4.33 -24.25 -8.12
CA ASP A 257 -4.04 -24.30 -9.56
C ASP A 257 -5.12 -23.60 -10.40
N ARG A 258 -6.36 -23.60 -9.92
CA ARG A 258 -7.49 -22.93 -10.56
C ARG A 258 -7.33 -21.41 -10.51
N ALA A 259 -6.93 -20.85 -9.35
CA ALA A 259 -6.64 -19.42 -9.20
C ALA A 259 -5.50 -19.00 -10.14
N ALA A 260 -4.42 -19.77 -10.21
CA ALA A 260 -3.31 -19.49 -11.12
C ALA A 260 -3.72 -19.54 -12.60
N ALA A 261 -4.59 -20.50 -12.98
CA ALA A 261 -5.09 -20.60 -14.36
C ALA A 261 -5.99 -19.41 -14.74
N GLU A 262 -6.84 -18.93 -13.84
CA GLU A 262 -7.69 -17.77 -14.12
C GLU A 262 -6.88 -16.48 -14.18
N LEU A 263 -5.89 -16.29 -13.30
CA LEU A 263 -4.96 -15.18 -13.38
C LEU A 263 -4.18 -15.18 -14.71
N GLU A 264 -3.76 -16.36 -15.21
CA GLU A 264 -3.15 -16.50 -16.53
C GLU A 264 -4.09 -16.05 -17.64
N LYS A 265 -5.33 -16.50 -17.62
CA LYS A 265 -6.34 -16.13 -18.61
C LYS A 265 -6.55 -14.60 -18.64
N ILE A 266 -6.63 -13.95 -17.47
CA ILE A 266 -6.75 -12.49 -17.38
C ILE A 266 -5.50 -11.83 -17.96
N ALA A 267 -4.30 -12.28 -17.60
CA ALA A 267 -3.04 -11.74 -18.07
C ALA A 267 -2.90 -11.80 -19.60
N THR A 268 -3.48 -12.83 -20.24
CA THR A 268 -3.35 -13.03 -21.70
C THR A 268 -4.48 -12.43 -22.52
N SER A 269 -5.72 -12.47 -22.02
CA SER A 269 -6.91 -12.20 -22.84
C SER A 269 -7.77 -11.03 -22.38
N SER A 270 -7.55 -10.42 -21.21
CA SER A 270 -8.32 -9.23 -20.81
C SER A 270 -8.06 -8.06 -21.77
N SER A 271 -9.08 -7.34 -22.15
CA SER A 271 -8.96 -6.06 -22.86
C SER A 271 -8.49 -4.91 -21.95
N ASP A 272 -8.67 -5.06 -20.64
CA ASP A 272 -8.27 -4.09 -19.62
C ASP A 272 -6.78 -4.28 -19.28
N MET A 273 -5.95 -3.32 -19.71
CA MET A 273 -4.50 -3.37 -19.52
C MET A 273 -4.09 -3.31 -18.05
N GLU A 274 -4.85 -2.57 -17.23
CA GLU A 274 -4.58 -2.48 -15.79
C GLU A 274 -4.89 -3.80 -15.09
N LEU A 275 -5.99 -4.44 -15.46
CA LEU A 275 -6.34 -5.75 -14.95
C LEU A 275 -5.31 -6.83 -15.34
N ARG A 276 -4.78 -6.77 -16.60
CA ARG A 276 -3.65 -7.63 -17.02
C ARG A 276 -2.43 -7.44 -16.12
N ARG A 277 -2.02 -6.20 -15.91
CA ARG A 277 -0.87 -5.86 -15.07
C ARG A 277 -1.02 -6.40 -13.65
N LYS A 278 -2.21 -6.24 -13.08
CA LYS A 278 -2.52 -6.75 -11.74
C LYS A 278 -2.55 -8.28 -11.69
N ALA A 279 -3.02 -8.95 -12.74
CA ALA A 279 -3.01 -10.40 -12.80
C ALA A 279 -1.58 -10.97 -12.84
N ILE A 280 -0.66 -10.34 -13.57
CA ILE A 280 0.76 -10.74 -13.59
C ILE A 280 1.39 -10.55 -12.20
N HIS A 281 1.09 -9.43 -11.53
CA HIS A 281 1.54 -9.22 -10.15
C HIS A 281 0.94 -10.26 -9.20
N ALA A 282 -0.36 -10.56 -9.32
CA ALA A 282 -1.02 -11.58 -8.52
C ALA A 282 -0.41 -12.98 -8.74
N LEU A 283 0.01 -13.33 -9.95
CA LEU A 283 0.76 -14.56 -10.23
C LEU A 283 2.12 -14.58 -9.52
N HIS A 284 2.79 -13.44 -9.41
CA HIS A 284 4.00 -13.34 -8.60
C HIS A 284 3.71 -13.59 -7.13
N GLU A 285 2.70 -12.95 -6.55
CA GLU A 285 2.30 -13.11 -5.15
C GLU A 285 1.78 -14.53 -4.84
N HIS A 286 1.15 -15.17 -5.81
CA HIS A 286 0.59 -16.52 -5.68
C HIS A 286 1.62 -17.59 -5.24
N ASN A 287 2.89 -17.39 -5.55
CA ASN A 287 4.05 -18.15 -5.07
C ASN A 287 3.94 -19.70 -5.16
N SER A 288 3.17 -20.23 -6.11
CA SER A 288 3.11 -21.67 -6.40
C SER A 288 4.03 -22.05 -7.56
N PRO A 289 4.42 -23.34 -7.67
CA PRO A 289 5.16 -23.84 -8.84
C PRO A 289 4.40 -23.59 -10.16
N ARG A 290 3.06 -23.72 -10.13
CA ARG A 290 2.23 -23.45 -11.31
C ARG A 290 2.29 -21.98 -11.73
N ALA A 291 2.15 -21.05 -10.80
CA ALA A 291 2.25 -19.62 -11.10
C ALA A 291 3.64 -19.24 -11.64
N ALA A 292 4.72 -19.85 -11.11
CA ALA A 292 6.06 -19.67 -11.65
C ALA A 292 6.17 -20.18 -13.11
N THR A 293 5.59 -21.34 -13.41
CA THR A 293 5.52 -21.89 -14.77
C THR A 293 4.72 -20.97 -15.70
N VAL A 294 3.60 -20.43 -15.23
CA VAL A 294 2.77 -19.47 -15.99
C VAL A 294 3.57 -18.21 -16.31
N LEU A 295 4.25 -17.60 -15.33
CA LEU A 295 5.08 -16.40 -15.56
C LEU A 295 6.18 -16.66 -16.60
N ARG A 296 6.85 -17.81 -16.56
CA ARG A 296 7.85 -18.18 -17.56
C ARG A 296 7.26 -18.34 -18.95
N ARG A 297 6.10 -19.00 -19.07
CA ARG A 297 5.40 -19.14 -20.34
C ARG A 297 4.95 -17.79 -20.91
N LEU A 298 4.43 -16.88 -20.07
CA LEU A 298 4.10 -15.52 -20.48
C LEU A 298 5.31 -14.76 -21.01
N ALA A 299 6.47 -14.91 -20.39
CA ALA A 299 7.71 -14.27 -20.83
C ALA A 299 8.25 -14.82 -22.16
N GLU A 300 8.10 -16.14 -22.42
CA GLU A 300 8.61 -16.82 -23.60
C GLU A 300 7.73 -16.69 -24.84
N SER A 301 6.41 -16.70 -24.67
CA SER A 301 5.46 -16.82 -25.76
C SER A 301 5.45 -15.57 -26.64
N ALA A 302 5.71 -15.74 -27.94
CA ALA A 302 5.61 -14.67 -28.93
C ALA A 302 4.16 -14.15 -29.14
N GLN A 303 3.15 -14.94 -28.76
CA GLN A 303 1.75 -14.55 -28.82
C GLN A 303 1.34 -13.67 -27.62
N THR A 304 2.15 -13.64 -26.56
CA THR A 304 1.93 -12.76 -25.42
C THR A 304 2.27 -11.32 -25.79
N PRO A 305 1.40 -10.33 -25.50
CA PRO A 305 1.71 -8.93 -25.73
C PRO A 305 3.04 -8.52 -25.07
N GLU A 306 3.82 -7.69 -25.76
CA GLU A 306 5.18 -7.33 -25.32
C GLU A 306 5.21 -6.76 -23.91
N SER A 307 4.30 -5.84 -23.58
CA SER A 307 4.19 -5.26 -22.23
C SER A 307 3.93 -6.32 -21.14
N VAL A 308 3.22 -7.40 -21.46
CA VAL A 308 2.97 -8.52 -20.56
C VAL A 308 4.23 -9.37 -20.40
N ARG A 309 4.98 -9.61 -21.51
CA ARG A 309 6.25 -10.34 -21.49
C ARG A 309 7.29 -9.62 -20.62
N GLU A 310 7.42 -8.31 -20.79
CA GLU A 310 8.32 -7.47 -19.97
C GLU A 310 7.99 -7.51 -18.48
N GLN A 311 6.71 -7.43 -18.15
CA GLN A 311 6.25 -7.52 -16.76
C GLN A 311 6.52 -8.91 -16.17
N ALA A 312 6.29 -9.98 -16.94
CA ALA A 312 6.60 -11.33 -16.51
C ALA A 312 8.11 -11.49 -16.25
N VAL A 313 8.98 -10.98 -17.13
CA VAL A 313 10.44 -10.95 -16.95
C VAL A 313 10.81 -10.20 -15.65
N PHE A 314 10.20 -9.03 -15.42
CA PHE A 314 10.43 -8.26 -14.19
C PHE A 314 10.10 -9.08 -12.94
N TRP A 315 8.92 -9.68 -12.87
CA TRP A 315 8.48 -10.43 -11.70
C TRP A 315 9.24 -11.75 -11.50
N ILE A 316 9.71 -12.40 -12.58
CA ILE A 316 10.64 -13.55 -12.50
C ILE A 316 11.94 -13.10 -11.83
N GLY A 317 12.49 -11.93 -12.20
CA GLY A 317 13.71 -11.37 -11.62
C GLY A 317 13.58 -11.01 -10.13
N GLN A 318 12.37 -10.62 -9.65
CA GLN A 318 12.16 -10.35 -8.24
C GLN A 318 12.28 -11.62 -7.35
N ARG A 319 12.06 -12.80 -7.91
CA ARG A 319 12.29 -14.08 -7.23
C ARG A 319 13.72 -14.55 -7.47
N ARG A 320 14.62 -14.11 -6.61
CA ARG A 320 16.06 -14.35 -6.68
C ARG A 320 16.38 -15.84 -6.46
N SER A 321 16.50 -16.61 -7.54
CA SER A 321 16.89 -18.01 -7.52
C SER A 321 17.82 -18.32 -8.71
N GLN A 322 18.67 -19.35 -8.58
CA GLN A 322 19.52 -19.81 -9.66
C GLN A 322 18.68 -20.21 -10.89
N GLU A 323 17.58 -20.93 -10.66
CA GLU A 323 16.67 -21.38 -11.71
C GLU A 323 16.09 -20.22 -12.54
N ASN A 324 15.70 -19.11 -11.88
CA ASN A 324 15.21 -17.92 -12.58
C ASN A 324 16.31 -17.16 -13.29
N ALA A 325 17.53 -17.12 -12.74
CA ALA A 325 18.66 -16.52 -13.42
C ALA A 325 19.00 -17.29 -14.70
N ASP A 326 19.05 -18.62 -14.64
CA ASP A 326 19.34 -19.47 -15.80
C ASP A 326 18.23 -19.39 -16.85
N PHE A 327 16.96 -19.34 -16.40
CA PHE A 327 15.82 -19.12 -17.29
C PHE A 327 15.94 -17.79 -18.05
N LEU A 328 16.21 -16.68 -17.34
CA LEU A 328 16.33 -15.35 -17.95
C LEU A 328 17.51 -15.27 -18.92
N ARG A 329 18.67 -15.87 -18.59
CA ARG A 329 19.83 -15.97 -19.53
C ARG A 329 19.46 -16.76 -20.79
N GLY A 330 18.75 -17.88 -20.61
CA GLY A 330 18.27 -18.69 -21.74
C GLY A 330 17.26 -17.92 -22.60
N LEU A 331 16.36 -17.15 -21.99
CA LEU A 331 15.39 -16.32 -22.70
C LEU A 331 16.08 -15.20 -23.48
N TYR A 332 17.12 -14.58 -22.93
CA TYR A 332 17.94 -13.57 -23.61
C TYR A 332 18.51 -14.11 -24.93
N GLY A 333 19.05 -15.33 -24.90
CA GLY A 333 19.64 -15.96 -26.12
C GLY A 333 18.57 -16.32 -27.17
N ARG A 334 17.31 -16.53 -26.78
CA ARG A 334 16.24 -16.91 -27.71
C ARG A 334 15.44 -15.72 -28.25
N THR A 335 15.48 -14.57 -27.63
CA THR A 335 14.72 -13.38 -28.08
C THR A 335 15.58 -12.47 -28.94
N GLN A 336 14.99 -11.92 -30.03
CA GLN A 336 15.59 -10.87 -30.86
C GLN A 336 15.04 -9.47 -30.53
N ASN A 337 14.02 -9.36 -29.66
CA ASN A 337 13.47 -8.10 -29.25
C ASN A 337 14.42 -7.40 -28.28
N GLU A 338 14.96 -6.24 -28.67
CA GLU A 338 15.96 -5.51 -27.90
C GLU A 338 15.41 -4.95 -26.58
N ASP A 339 14.14 -4.50 -26.54
CA ASP A 339 13.54 -3.98 -25.33
C ASP A 339 13.35 -5.09 -24.30
N LEU A 340 12.94 -6.27 -24.74
CA LEU A 340 12.87 -7.44 -23.87
C LEU A 340 14.28 -7.87 -23.41
N ARG A 341 15.29 -7.82 -24.28
CA ARG A 341 16.71 -8.06 -23.91
C ARG A 341 17.15 -7.09 -22.81
N LYS A 342 16.91 -5.78 -22.97
CA LYS A 342 17.23 -4.76 -21.97
C LYS A 342 16.50 -5.02 -20.64
N LYS A 343 15.23 -5.43 -20.67
CA LYS A 343 14.48 -5.79 -19.48
C LYS A 343 15.05 -7.01 -18.76
N ILE A 344 15.49 -8.02 -19.51
CA ILE A 344 16.17 -9.22 -18.97
C ILE A 344 17.48 -8.83 -18.29
N LEU A 345 18.33 -8.01 -18.96
CA LEU A 345 19.59 -7.52 -18.39
C LEU A 345 19.34 -6.80 -17.07
N PHE A 346 18.34 -5.89 -17.03
CA PHE A 346 17.96 -5.21 -15.81
C PHE A 346 17.51 -6.18 -14.71
N SER A 347 16.65 -7.14 -15.04
CA SER A 347 16.16 -8.12 -14.06
C SER A 347 17.30 -8.96 -13.47
N LEU A 348 18.24 -9.39 -14.31
CA LEU A 348 19.43 -10.15 -13.88
C LEU A 348 20.38 -9.32 -13.00
N SER A 349 20.50 -8.01 -13.26
CA SER A 349 21.32 -7.11 -12.43
C SER A 349 20.80 -6.98 -10.98
N GLN A 350 19.50 -7.12 -10.78
CA GLN A 350 18.89 -7.11 -9.45
C GLN A 350 19.09 -8.43 -8.68
N MET A 351 19.51 -9.49 -9.36
CA MET A 351 19.73 -10.83 -8.81
C MET A 351 21.21 -11.02 -8.45
N ARG A 352 21.64 -10.47 -7.32
CA ARG A 352 23.05 -10.59 -6.86
C ARG A 352 23.39 -12.02 -6.45
N GLY A 353 24.65 -12.43 -6.67
CA GLY A 353 25.18 -13.68 -6.14
C GLY A 353 25.02 -14.91 -7.06
N PHE A 354 24.48 -14.76 -8.27
CA PHE A 354 24.29 -15.85 -9.24
C PHE A 354 25.24 -15.74 -10.45
N GLY A 355 26.37 -15.00 -10.33
CA GLY A 355 27.34 -14.81 -11.43
C GLY A 355 26.79 -13.96 -12.59
N ASN A 356 25.71 -13.20 -12.35
CA ASN A 356 25.09 -12.35 -13.35
C ASN A 356 25.97 -11.16 -13.75
N ASP A 357 26.77 -10.65 -12.83
CA ASP A 357 27.75 -9.60 -13.04
C ASP A 357 28.70 -9.91 -14.20
N ARG A 358 29.37 -11.07 -14.17
CA ARG A 358 30.24 -11.51 -15.22
C ARG A 358 29.50 -11.83 -16.52
N TRP A 359 28.32 -12.39 -16.43
CA TRP A 359 27.50 -12.64 -17.60
C TRP A 359 27.08 -11.33 -18.28
N LEU A 360 26.68 -10.30 -17.53
CA LEU A 360 26.38 -8.97 -18.06
C LEU A 360 27.58 -8.36 -18.79
N LEU A 361 28.81 -8.51 -18.24
CA LEU A 361 30.01 -8.06 -18.92
C LEU A 361 30.26 -8.84 -20.21
N SER A 362 29.99 -10.15 -20.26
CA SER A 362 30.13 -10.92 -21.48
C SER A 362 29.20 -10.42 -22.60
N ILE A 363 27.99 -9.98 -22.27
CA ILE A 363 27.06 -9.35 -23.21
C ILE A 363 27.59 -7.99 -23.71
N ALA A 364 28.19 -7.21 -22.83
CA ALA A 364 28.79 -5.92 -23.21
C ALA A 364 29.93 -6.08 -24.22
N LEU A 365 30.64 -7.22 -24.19
CA LEU A 365 31.73 -7.57 -25.09
C LEU A 365 31.27 -8.32 -26.36
N ASP A 366 30.01 -8.74 -26.43
CA ASP A 366 29.47 -9.49 -27.56
C ASP A 366 29.17 -8.56 -28.74
N GLU A 367 30.06 -8.51 -29.73
CA GLU A 367 29.93 -7.66 -30.92
C GLU A 367 28.74 -8.02 -31.83
N SER A 368 28.10 -9.18 -31.61
CA SER A 368 26.88 -9.56 -32.33
C SER A 368 25.63 -8.83 -31.83
N SER A 369 25.72 -8.22 -30.67
CA SER A 369 24.64 -7.39 -30.07
C SER A 369 24.81 -5.92 -30.48
N SER A 370 23.68 -5.18 -30.58
CA SER A 370 23.73 -3.74 -30.90
C SER A 370 24.43 -2.94 -29.79
N SER A 371 25.00 -1.77 -30.17
CA SER A 371 25.68 -0.86 -29.24
C SER A 371 24.74 -0.46 -28.07
N GLU A 372 23.45 -0.31 -28.36
CA GLU A 372 22.45 0.01 -27.35
C GLU A 372 22.30 -1.09 -26.29
N VAL A 373 22.16 -2.35 -26.71
CA VAL A 373 22.07 -3.52 -25.82
C VAL A 373 23.35 -3.69 -25.01
N ARG A 374 24.53 -3.56 -25.68
CA ARG A 374 25.83 -3.64 -25.03
C ARG A 374 26.06 -2.54 -24.00
N GLY A 375 25.69 -1.30 -24.36
CA GLY A 375 25.71 -0.15 -23.42
C GLY A 375 24.79 -0.35 -22.25
N HIS A 376 23.60 -0.92 -22.46
CA HIS A 376 22.67 -1.27 -21.38
C HIS A 376 23.22 -2.39 -20.48
N ALA A 377 23.89 -3.38 -21.04
CA ALA A 377 24.57 -4.42 -20.29
C ALA A 377 25.68 -3.88 -19.38
N LEU A 378 26.48 -2.90 -19.85
CA LEU A 378 27.46 -2.18 -19.02
C LEU A 378 26.79 -1.43 -17.85
N TRP A 379 25.72 -0.69 -18.14
CA TRP A 379 25.00 0.03 -17.11
C TRP A 379 24.45 -0.93 -16.04
N THR A 380 23.78 -1.98 -16.44
CA THR A 380 23.22 -2.98 -15.52
C THR A 380 24.30 -3.73 -14.74
N ALA A 381 25.46 -3.99 -15.35
CA ALA A 381 26.63 -4.55 -14.68
C ALA A 381 27.15 -3.60 -13.57
N GLY A 382 27.23 -2.30 -13.87
CA GLY A 382 27.56 -1.28 -12.85
C GLY A 382 26.57 -1.27 -11.68
N GLN A 383 25.25 -1.35 -11.95
CA GLN A 383 24.21 -1.44 -10.93
C GLN A 383 24.29 -2.75 -10.11
N ALA A 384 24.74 -3.84 -10.71
CA ALA A 384 25.01 -5.10 -10.01
C ALA A 384 26.18 -5.02 -9.04
N GLY A 385 26.98 -3.95 -9.11
CA GLY A 385 28.10 -3.68 -8.20
C GLY A 385 29.41 -4.35 -8.64
N ILE A 386 29.62 -4.44 -9.94
CA ILE A 386 30.89 -4.96 -10.48
C ILE A 386 32.08 -4.12 -9.98
N PRO A 387 33.22 -4.74 -9.60
CA PRO A 387 34.42 -4.00 -9.20
C PRO A 387 34.94 -3.10 -10.32
N GLY A 388 35.39 -1.90 -9.99
CA GLY A 388 35.99 -0.96 -10.96
C GLY A 388 37.19 -1.57 -11.69
N SER A 389 37.94 -2.43 -11.03
CA SER A 389 39.05 -3.18 -11.64
C SER A 389 38.62 -4.06 -12.81
N GLU A 390 37.44 -4.68 -12.79
CA GLU A 390 36.90 -5.46 -13.89
C GLU A 390 36.45 -4.53 -15.04
N LEU A 391 35.82 -3.40 -14.73
CA LEU A 391 35.41 -2.39 -15.72
C LEU A 391 36.61 -1.82 -16.49
N VAL A 392 37.69 -1.55 -15.80
CA VAL A 392 38.93 -1.02 -16.39
C VAL A 392 39.51 -1.98 -17.43
N THR A 393 39.52 -3.30 -17.17
CA THR A 393 40.13 -4.31 -18.05
C THR A 393 39.40 -4.45 -19.38
N ILE A 394 38.14 -4.03 -19.48
CA ILE A 394 37.36 -4.16 -20.71
C ILE A 394 37.44 -2.93 -21.62
N TYR A 395 37.87 -1.77 -21.12
CA TYR A 395 37.91 -0.53 -21.92
C TYR A 395 38.71 -0.68 -23.19
N ASP A 396 39.92 -1.22 -23.08
CA ASP A 396 40.86 -1.39 -24.22
C ASP A 396 40.41 -2.53 -25.17
N ARG A 397 39.47 -3.36 -24.78
CA ARG A 397 38.88 -4.44 -25.58
C ARG A 397 37.67 -4.01 -26.41
N LEU A 398 37.10 -2.84 -26.11
CA LEU A 398 35.95 -2.31 -26.83
C LEU A 398 36.44 -1.59 -28.10
N SER A 399 35.83 -1.91 -29.24
CA SER A 399 36.04 -1.22 -30.52
C SER A 399 35.00 -0.11 -30.74
N ASP A 400 33.79 -0.27 -30.21
CA ASP A 400 32.62 0.58 -30.41
C ASP A 400 32.69 1.82 -29.53
N GLN A 401 32.65 3.01 -30.15
CA GLN A 401 32.75 4.30 -29.46
C GLN A 401 31.56 4.55 -28.52
N GLU A 402 30.33 4.20 -28.92
CA GLU A 402 29.13 4.40 -28.12
C GLU A 402 29.19 3.54 -26.85
N VAL A 403 29.65 2.31 -26.97
CA VAL A 403 29.84 1.41 -25.83
C VAL A 403 30.97 1.90 -24.92
N LYS A 404 32.07 2.45 -25.48
CA LYS A 404 33.15 3.09 -24.70
C LYS A 404 32.64 4.31 -23.92
N GLU A 405 31.86 5.17 -24.56
CA GLU A 405 31.24 6.32 -23.86
C GLU A 405 30.40 5.88 -22.64
N LYS A 406 29.60 4.81 -22.84
CA LYS A 406 28.79 4.25 -21.75
C LYS A 406 29.66 3.68 -20.64
N LEU A 407 30.78 3.02 -20.98
CA LEU A 407 31.71 2.50 -19.98
C LEU A 407 32.38 3.63 -19.18
N ILE A 408 32.80 4.72 -19.85
CA ILE A 408 33.35 5.93 -19.22
C ILE A 408 32.35 6.45 -18.18
N TRP A 409 31.06 6.55 -18.54
CA TRP A 409 30.02 6.95 -17.60
C TRP A 409 29.86 5.97 -16.44
N VAL A 410 29.79 4.65 -16.70
CA VAL A 410 29.69 3.63 -15.63
C VAL A 410 30.88 3.69 -14.67
N MET A 411 32.10 3.89 -15.19
CA MET A 411 33.30 4.10 -14.37
C MET A 411 33.23 5.38 -13.53
N SER A 412 32.57 6.42 -14.05
CA SER A 412 32.40 7.67 -13.28
C SER A 412 31.49 7.50 -12.07
N GLU A 413 30.47 6.65 -12.15
CA GLU A 413 29.58 6.34 -11.05
C GLU A 413 30.23 5.39 -10.00
N SER A 414 31.29 4.69 -10.39
CA SER A 414 32.03 3.82 -9.47
C SER A 414 32.77 4.61 -8.39
N ARG A 415 32.71 4.12 -7.15
CA ARG A 415 33.51 4.66 -6.02
C ARG A 415 34.91 4.07 -5.97
N ASP A 416 35.22 3.14 -6.86
CA ASP A 416 36.51 2.49 -6.91
C ASP A 416 37.59 3.46 -7.44
N ARG A 417 38.69 3.54 -6.71
CA ARG A 417 39.83 4.39 -7.08
C ARG A 417 40.40 4.00 -8.45
N VAL A 418 40.44 2.70 -8.75
CA VAL A 418 40.99 2.16 -10.00
C VAL A 418 40.16 2.66 -11.21
N ALA A 419 38.86 2.78 -11.09
CA ALA A 419 38.00 3.34 -12.13
C ALA A 419 38.30 4.84 -12.35
N THR A 420 38.54 5.61 -11.27
CA THR A 420 38.95 7.03 -11.39
C THR A 420 40.32 7.18 -12.02
N ASP A 421 41.30 6.32 -11.68
CA ASP A 421 42.64 6.33 -12.27
C ASP A 421 42.58 6.04 -13.79
N LYS A 422 41.73 5.11 -14.20
CA LYS A 422 41.53 4.83 -15.66
C LYS A 422 40.86 5.99 -16.39
N LEU A 423 39.88 6.66 -15.76
CA LEU A 423 39.28 7.87 -16.34
C LEU A 423 40.30 9.00 -16.52
N ILE A 424 41.23 9.17 -15.59
CA ILE A 424 42.34 10.13 -15.73
C ILE A 424 43.26 9.73 -16.88
N GLU A 425 43.59 8.45 -16.97
CA GLU A 425 44.41 7.92 -18.10
C GLU A 425 43.73 8.18 -19.45
N ILE A 426 42.43 7.86 -19.58
CA ILE A 426 41.64 8.11 -20.79
C ILE A 426 41.68 9.60 -21.16
N ALA A 427 41.41 10.47 -20.18
CA ALA A 427 41.40 11.93 -20.37
C ALA A 427 42.73 12.46 -20.92
N GLN A 428 43.84 11.87 -20.53
CA GLN A 428 45.20 12.29 -20.94
C GLN A 428 45.68 11.64 -22.23
N LYS A 429 45.37 10.35 -22.45
CA LYS A 429 46.12 9.53 -23.39
C LYS A 429 45.29 8.80 -24.46
N ASP A 430 43.95 8.81 -24.32
CA ASP A 430 43.13 8.09 -25.31
C ASP A 430 43.35 8.68 -26.71
N PRO A 431 43.56 7.88 -27.75
CA PRO A 431 43.74 8.37 -29.11
C PRO A 431 42.52 9.11 -29.64
N ASP A 432 41.31 8.72 -29.18
CA ASP A 432 40.08 9.37 -29.59
C ASP A 432 39.79 10.64 -28.74
N ARG A 433 39.71 11.77 -29.46
CA ARG A 433 39.43 13.08 -28.84
C ARG A 433 38.11 13.13 -28.12
N GLU A 434 37.08 12.46 -28.64
CA GLU A 434 35.75 12.46 -28.00
C GLU A 434 35.77 11.66 -26.69
N MET A 435 36.51 10.53 -26.65
CA MET A 435 36.71 9.76 -25.42
C MET A 435 37.41 10.61 -24.32
N ARG A 436 38.48 11.34 -24.73
CA ARG A 436 39.16 12.29 -23.81
C ARG A 436 38.19 13.32 -23.23
N LYS A 437 37.37 13.95 -24.10
CA LYS A 437 36.38 14.96 -23.66
C LYS A 437 35.35 14.37 -22.72
N LYS A 438 34.80 13.18 -23.03
CA LYS A 438 33.83 12.49 -22.19
C LYS A 438 34.40 12.14 -20.81
N ALA A 439 35.64 11.63 -20.78
CA ALA A 439 36.32 11.35 -19.52
C ALA A 439 36.54 12.61 -18.68
N LEU A 440 37.00 13.73 -19.31
CA LEU A 440 37.14 15.03 -18.63
C LEU A 440 35.81 15.54 -18.08
N PHE A 441 34.73 15.45 -18.87
CA PHE A 441 33.39 15.88 -18.43
C PHE A 441 32.95 15.14 -17.15
N TRP A 442 33.05 13.80 -17.15
CA TRP A 442 32.64 13.01 -16.01
C TRP A 442 33.58 13.13 -14.80
N LEU A 443 34.89 13.28 -15.05
CA LEU A 443 35.86 13.59 -13.98
C LEU A 443 35.53 14.90 -13.30
N GLY A 444 35.12 15.93 -14.05
CA GLY A 444 34.71 17.22 -13.50
C GLY A 444 33.54 17.16 -12.51
N GLN A 445 32.73 16.09 -12.55
CA GLN A 445 31.66 15.83 -11.59
C GLN A 445 32.14 15.15 -10.30
N LYS A 446 33.39 14.65 -10.28
CA LYS A 446 33.95 13.93 -9.12
C LYS A 446 34.68 14.89 -8.18
N ASN A 447 34.43 14.78 -6.89
CA ASN A 447 35.17 15.53 -5.88
C ASN A 447 36.46 14.77 -5.49
N ASP A 448 37.42 14.65 -6.43
CA ASP A 448 38.70 14.00 -6.21
C ASP A 448 39.85 15.01 -6.41
N PRO A 449 40.77 15.18 -5.42
CA PRO A 449 41.87 16.11 -5.52
C PRO A 449 42.77 15.91 -6.75
N ARG A 450 42.94 14.69 -7.19
CA ARG A 450 43.77 14.34 -8.36
C ARG A 450 43.17 14.85 -9.67
N VAL A 451 41.82 14.85 -9.74
CA VAL A 451 41.09 15.42 -10.89
C VAL A 451 41.28 16.92 -10.96
N ARG A 452 41.28 17.60 -9.80
CA ARG A 452 41.53 19.04 -9.77
C ARG A 452 42.91 19.39 -10.31
N GLN A 453 43.94 18.65 -9.91
CA GLN A 453 45.30 18.84 -10.44
C GLN A 453 45.35 18.57 -11.95
N LEU A 454 44.74 17.50 -12.43
CA LEU A 454 44.64 17.19 -13.86
C LEU A 454 44.02 18.34 -14.68
N LEU A 455 42.91 18.93 -14.18
CA LEU A 455 42.23 20.04 -14.88
C LEU A 455 43.15 21.30 -14.96
N VAL A 456 43.88 21.57 -13.86
CA VAL A 456 44.86 22.67 -13.83
C VAL A 456 46.01 22.45 -14.84
N ASP A 457 46.51 21.21 -14.88
CA ASP A 457 47.61 20.85 -15.80
C ASP A 457 47.17 20.97 -17.27
N ILE A 458 45.97 20.56 -17.62
CA ILE A 458 45.40 20.68 -18.97
C ILE A 458 45.22 22.18 -19.37
N LEU A 459 44.74 23.02 -18.44
CA LEU A 459 44.54 24.44 -18.72
C LEU A 459 45.85 25.24 -18.86
N ASN A 460 46.94 24.72 -18.29
CA ASN A 460 48.29 25.33 -18.38
C ASN A 460 49.12 24.76 -19.51
N GLN A 461 48.64 23.78 -20.30
CA GLN A 461 49.34 23.29 -21.49
C GLN A 461 49.25 24.35 -22.61
N PRO A 462 50.35 24.73 -23.26
CA PRO A 462 50.42 25.75 -24.32
C PRO A 462 49.58 25.38 -25.57
#